data_a6b75886bc70dd6a7017714366dc7f6a
#
_entry.id   a6b75886bc70dd6a7017714366dc7f6a
#
_cell.length_a   1.000
_cell.length_b   1.000
_cell.length_c   1.000
_cell.angle_alpha   90.00
_cell.angle_beta   90.00
_cell.angle_gamma   90.00
#
_symmetry.space_group_name_H-M   'P 1'
#
loop_
_entity.id
_entity.type
_entity.pdbx_description
1 polymer ?
#
loop_
_entity_poly.entity_id
_entity_poly.type
_entity_poly.pdbx_seq_one_letter_code
_entity_poly.pdbx_strand_id
1 'polypeptide(L)'
;MEHTLAPLPYPIDALAPHYSIETLEYHHGKHHKAYVGNLNNLQKGTEFESMTLEEIIKKSSGGVYNNSAQIWNHSFFWNCMKPAGGGQPDGALAVAINAKWGTYAAFREAFVKSAVGNFGSGWTWLVKKPDGSVDIVNTGAAGTPLTTTDKALLTVDVWEHAYYIDYRNLRQKFVEAFLDKLVNWGFAQANFA
;
A
#
# COMPACT_ATOMS: atom_id res chain seq x y z
N MET A 1 -20.29 10.48 8.27
CA MET A 1 -20.29 10.01 6.84
C MET A 1 -20.07 8.51 6.84
N GLU A 2 -20.81 7.72 6.04
CA GLU A 2 -20.58 6.28 5.95
C GLU A 2 -19.45 6.01 4.93
N HIS A 3 -18.45 5.25 5.35
CA HIS A 3 -17.38 4.80 4.47
C HIS A 3 -17.80 3.52 3.75
N THR A 4 -17.36 3.36 2.51
CA THR A 4 -17.69 2.19 1.67
C THR A 4 -16.42 1.49 1.22
N LEU A 5 -16.53 0.18 0.98
CA LEU A 5 -15.44 -0.59 0.40
C LEU A 5 -15.23 -0.16 -1.05
N ALA A 6 -14.09 0.45 -1.35
CA ALA A 6 -13.73 0.79 -2.72
C ALA A 6 -13.63 -0.48 -3.58
N PRO A 7 -14.18 -0.48 -4.81
CA PRO A 7 -14.02 -1.61 -5.72
C PRO A 7 -12.54 -1.77 -6.11
N LEU A 8 -12.15 -3.01 -6.46
CA LEU A 8 -10.85 -3.24 -7.10
C LEU A 8 -10.79 -2.50 -8.45
N PRO A 9 -9.65 -1.87 -8.82
CA PRO A 9 -9.51 -1.17 -10.10
C PRO A 9 -9.31 -2.12 -11.31
N TYR A 10 -9.44 -3.42 -11.09
CA TYR A 10 -9.31 -4.49 -12.08
C TYR A 10 -10.22 -5.68 -11.71
N PRO A 11 -10.53 -6.58 -12.65
CA PRO A 11 -11.21 -7.84 -12.37
C PRO A 11 -10.45 -8.69 -11.34
N ILE A 12 -11.17 -9.46 -10.53
CA ILE A 12 -10.61 -10.22 -9.41
C ILE A 12 -9.56 -11.27 -9.83
N ASP A 13 -9.62 -11.75 -11.07
CA ASP A 13 -8.70 -12.73 -11.67
C ASP A 13 -7.53 -12.09 -12.42
N ALA A 14 -7.52 -10.78 -12.59
CA ALA A 14 -6.62 -10.09 -13.51
C ALA A 14 -5.14 -10.05 -13.05
N LEU A 15 -4.86 -10.29 -11.78
CA LEU A 15 -3.49 -10.34 -11.24
C LEU A 15 -2.90 -11.75 -11.20
N ALA A 16 -3.67 -12.77 -11.55
CA ALA A 16 -3.17 -14.14 -11.61
C ALA A 16 -2.07 -14.28 -12.71
N PRO A 17 -1.08 -15.17 -12.53
CA PRO A 17 -0.91 -16.11 -11.41
C PRO A 17 -0.13 -15.52 -10.20
N HIS A 18 0.19 -14.23 -10.21
CA HIS A 18 1.09 -13.61 -9.22
C HIS A 18 0.38 -13.15 -7.94
N TYR A 19 -0.94 -12.98 -8.01
CA TYR A 19 -1.81 -12.65 -6.88
C TYR A 19 -3.16 -13.30 -7.17
N SER A 20 -3.50 -14.36 -6.44
CA SER A 20 -4.61 -15.24 -6.77
C SER A 20 -5.98 -14.62 -6.46
N ILE A 21 -7.02 -15.18 -7.08
CA ILE A 21 -8.43 -14.89 -6.76
C ILE A 21 -8.66 -15.13 -5.27
N GLU A 22 -8.21 -16.27 -4.74
CA GLU A 22 -8.39 -16.61 -3.33
C GLU A 22 -7.76 -15.56 -2.41
N THR A 23 -6.55 -15.12 -2.70
CA THR A 23 -5.90 -14.03 -1.94
C THR A 23 -6.74 -12.76 -1.97
N LEU A 24 -7.27 -12.34 -3.13
CA LEU A 24 -8.12 -11.15 -3.24
C LEU A 24 -9.48 -11.31 -2.56
N GLU A 25 -10.10 -12.49 -2.60
CA GLU A 25 -11.35 -12.76 -1.88
C GLU A 25 -11.19 -12.58 -0.38
N TYR A 26 -10.05 -13.01 0.19
CA TYR A 26 -9.75 -12.79 1.62
C TYR A 26 -9.25 -11.38 1.88
N HIS A 27 -8.28 -10.89 1.13
CA HIS A 27 -7.61 -9.63 1.43
C HIS A 27 -8.51 -8.42 1.19
N HIS A 28 -9.17 -8.34 0.01
CA HIS A 28 -10.15 -7.28 -0.27
C HIS A 28 -11.51 -7.61 0.35
N GLY A 29 -12.04 -8.80 0.06
CA GLY A 29 -13.42 -9.17 0.40
C GLY A 29 -13.66 -9.45 1.88
N LYS A 30 -12.63 -9.72 2.70
CA LYS A 30 -12.73 -9.96 4.15
C LYS A 30 -11.96 -8.92 4.94
N HIS A 31 -10.62 -8.85 4.82
CA HIS A 31 -9.81 -7.93 5.64
C HIS A 31 -10.17 -6.47 5.40
N HIS A 32 -10.07 -5.98 4.16
CA HIS A 32 -10.38 -4.59 3.84
C HIS A 32 -11.85 -4.26 4.16
N LYS A 33 -12.78 -5.14 3.80
CA LYS A 33 -14.20 -4.98 4.14
C LYS A 33 -14.46 -4.89 5.64
N ALA A 34 -13.75 -5.68 6.45
CA ALA A 34 -13.89 -5.65 7.90
C ALA A 34 -13.42 -4.32 8.49
N TYR A 35 -12.32 -3.75 8.00
CA TYR A 35 -11.88 -2.42 8.45
C TYR A 35 -12.92 -1.34 8.17
N VAL A 36 -13.59 -1.39 7.01
CA VAL A 36 -14.68 -0.46 6.66
C VAL A 36 -15.86 -0.61 7.64
N GLY A 37 -16.32 -1.84 7.88
CA GLY A 37 -17.42 -2.10 8.81
C GLY A 37 -17.09 -1.69 10.24
N ASN A 38 -15.86 -1.99 10.69
CA ASN A 38 -15.41 -1.62 12.02
C ASN A 38 -15.32 -0.10 12.20
N LEU A 39 -14.75 0.64 11.22
CA LEU A 39 -14.70 2.10 11.29
C LEU A 39 -16.11 2.69 11.36
N ASN A 40 -17.02 2.26 10.50
CA ASN A 40 -18.40 2.73 10.49
C ASN A 40 -19.12 2.50 11.84
N ASN A 41 -18.77 1.44 12.55
CA ASN A 41 -19.32 1.19 13.89
C ASN A 41 -18.65 2.09 14.95
N LEU A 42 -17.33 2.22 14.90
CA LEU A 42 -16.54 2.97 15.91
C LEU A 42 -16.75 4.48 15.83
N GLN A 43 -17.05 5.04 14.66
CA GLN A 43 -17.24 6.48 14.48
C GLN A 43 -18.63 7.00 14.86
N LYS A 44 -19.63 6.12 14.97
CA LYS A 44 -21.02 6.51 15.29
C LYS A 44 -21.11 7.27 16.60
N GLY A 45 -21.77 8.42 16.58
CA GLY A 45 -21.95 9.29 17.75
C GLY A 45 -20.69 9.95 18.26
N THR A 46 -19.58 9.90 17.50
CA THR A 46 -18.31 10.58 17.84
C THR A 46 -18.07 11.77 16.93
N GLU A 47 -17.07 12.58 17.26
CA GLU A 47 -16.63 13.69 16.41
C GLU A 47 -16.19 13.26 15.00
N PHE A 48 -15.84 11.99 14.81
CA PHE A 48 -15.37 11.42 13.55
C PHE A 48 -16.51 11.09 12.57
N GLU A 49 -17.77 11.08 12.99
CA GLU A 49 -18.90 10.60 12.17
C GLU A 49 -19.10 11.39 10.86
N SER A 50 -18.75 12.69 10.87
CA SER A 50 -18.88 13.56 9.70
C SER A 50 -17.57 13.83 8.96
N MET A 51 -16.44 13.31 9.44
CA MET A 51 -15.12 13.57 8.88
C MET A 51 -14.82 12.69 7.68
N THR A 52 -13.93 13.17 6.81
CA THR A 52 -13.32 12.39 5.75
C THR A 52 -12.35 11.35 6.33
N LEU A 53 -12.02 10.31 5.55
CA LEU A 53 -11.12 9.26 6.00
C LEU A 53 -9.74 9.81 6.41
N GLU A 54 -9.20 10.75 5.61
CA GLU A 54 -7.90 11.38 5.86
C GLU A 54 -7.92 12.27 7.11
N GLU A 55 -9.04 12.95 7.39
CA GLU A 55 -9.19 13.73 8.62
C GLU A 55 -9.22 12.83 9.84
N ILE A 56 -9.95 11.70 9.77
CA ILE A 56 -10.00 10.70 10.83
C ILE A 56 -8.59 10.16 11.11
N ILE A 57 -7.84 9.77 10.08
CA ILE A 57 -6.47 9.25 10.23
C ILE A 57 -5.58 10.25 10.95
N LYS A 58 -5.68 11.53 10.63
CA LYS A 58 -4.83 12.58 11.22
C LYS A 58 -5.19 12.97 12.64
N LYS A 59 -6.44 12.75 13.08
CA LYS A 59 -6.98 13.24 14.34
C LYS A 59 -7.26 12.15 15.37
N SER A 60 -7.35 10.90 14.94
CA SER A 60 -7.75 9.77 15.79
C SER A 60 -6.56 8.96 16.31
N SER A 61 -6.86 8.05 17.22
CA SER A 61 -5.92 7.07 17.77
C SER A 61 -6.62 5.73 18.03
N GLY A 62 -5.87 4.71 18.44
CA GLY A 62 -6.42 3.40 18.81
C GLY A 62 -7.21 2.72 17.69
N GLY A 63 -8.37 2.17 18.00
CA GLY A 63 -9.19 1.41 17.05
C GLY A 63 -9.71 2.23 15.88
N VAL A 64 -10.07 3.50 16.10
CA VAL A 64 -10.54 4.40 15.02
C VAL A 64 -9.40 4.66 14.04
N TYR A 65 -8.21 5.03 14.52
CA TYR A 65 -7.02 5.21 13.70
C TYR A 65 -6.66 3.93 12.93
N ASN A 66 -6.58 2.79 13.63
CA ASN A 66 -6.15 1.55 13.00
C ASN A 66 -7.07 1.17 11.83
N ASN A 67 -8.40 1.24 12.02
CA ASN A 67 -9.33 0.88 10.96
C ASN A 67 -9.32 1.91 9.81
N SER A 68 -9.31 3.21 10.11
CA SER A 68 -9.26 4.25 9.08
C SER A 68 -7.99 4.22 8.25
N ALA A 69 -6.83 4.07 8.89
CA ALA A 69 -5.55 3.97 8.21
C ALA A 69 -5.46 2.68 7.35
N GLN A 70 -5.97 1.54 7.85
CA GLN A 70 -6.02 0.31 7.07
C GLN A 70 -6.94 0.44 5.84
N ILE A 71 -8.07 1.12 5.94
CA ILE A 71 -8.93 1.37 4.77
C ILE A 71 -8.16 2.16 3.70
N TRP A 72 -7.48 3.21 4.12
CA TRP A 72 -6.72 4.05 3.19
C TRP A 72 -5.54 3.31 2.58
N ASN A 73 -4.74 2.61 3.40
CA ASN A 73 -3.58 1.85 2.97
C ASN A 73 -3.97 0.78 1.94
N HIS A 74 -5.06 0.03 2.20
CA HIS A 74 -5.54 -1.00 1.26
C HIS A 74 -6.07 -0.39 -0.04
N SER A 75 -6.88 0.69 0.03
CA SER A 75 -7.36 1.39 -1.15
C SER A 75 -6.22 1.91 -2.01
N PHE A 76 -5.17 2.42 -1.39
CA PHE A 76 -3.95 2.86 -2.06
C PHE A 76 -3.20 1.67 -2.67
N PHE A 77 -3.06 0.57 -1.93
CA PHE A 77 -2.35 -0.63 -2.38
C PHE A 77 -2.98 -1.27 -3.62
N TRP A 78 -4.32 -1.31 -3.72
CA TRP A 78 -4.98 -1.85 -4.91
C TRP A 78 -4.58 -1.07 -6.17
N ASN A 79 -4.43 0.23 -6.09
CA ASN A 79 -3.99 1.08 -7.21
C ASN A 79 -2.49 0.95 -7.50
N CYS A 80 -1.69 0.47 -6.54
CA CYS A 80 -0.27 0.18 -6.75
C CYS A 80 -0.03 -1.04 -7.65
N MET A 81 -1.06 -1.83 -7.96
CA MET A 81 -0.99 -3.01 -8.82
C MET A 81 -1.84 -2.82 -10.07
N LYS A 82 -1.46 -3.50 -11.14
CA LYS A 82 -2.25 -3.61 -12.37
C LYS A 82 -1.97 -4.91 -13.10
N PRO A 83 -2.91 -5.40 -13.94
CA PRO A 83 -2.64 -6.49 -14.87
C PRO A 83 -1.47 -6.15 -15.78
N ALA A 84 -0.61 -7.14 -16.06
CA ALA A 84 0.61 -6.96 -16.85
C ALA A 84 1.48 -5.77 -16.37
N GLY A 85 1.53 -5.60 -15.05
CA GLY A 85 2.38 -4.60 -14.39
C GLY A 85 3.86 -4.98 -14.37
N GLY A 86 4.63 -4.31 -13.52
CA GLY A 86 6.08 -4.52 -13.43
C GLY A 86 6.88 -3.60 -14.34
N GLY A 87 8.08 -4.06 -14.66
CA GLY A 87 9.03 -3.23 -15.44
C GLY A 87 9.70 -2.15 -14.59
N GLN A 88 10.05 -1.05 -15.23
CA GLN A 88 10.73 0.09 -14.59
C GLN A 88 9.86 1.34 -14.72
N PRO A 89 9.95 2.29 -13.77
CA PRO A 89 9.34 3.60 -13.93
C PRO A 89 10.03 4.38 -15.07
N ASP A 90 9.33 5.36 -15.59
CA ASP A 90 9.84 6.32 -16.55
C ASP A 90 9.75 7.76 -16.02
N GLY A 91 10.04 8.74 -16.85
CA GLY A 91 9.87 10.16 -16.56
C GLY A 91 10.58 10.65 -15.30
N ALA A 92 9.94 11.58 -14.60
CA ALA A 92 10.52 12.26 -13.43
C ALA A 92 10.75 11.32 -12.24
N LEU A 93 9.89 10.33 -12.05
CA LEU A 93 10.07 9.33 -10.99
C LEU A 93 11.32 8.48 -11.22
N ALA A 94 11.57 8.04 -12.46
CA ALA A 94 12.79 7.30 -12.79
C ALA A 94 14.05 8.12 -12.51
N VAL A 95 14.03 9.43 -12.87
CA VAL A 95 15.14 10.34 -12.57
C VAL A 95 15.38 10.43 -11.06
N ALA A 96 14.32 10.61 -10.25
CA ALA A 96 14.43 10.70 -8.80
C ALA A 96 14.93 9.39 -8.16
N ILE A 97 14.45 8.24 -8.64
CA ILE A 97 14.92 6.92 -8.19
C ILE A 97 16.41 6.75 -8.53
N ASN A 98 16.81 7.06 -9.74
CA ASN A 98 18.22 6.93 -10.14
C ASN A 98 19.13 7.93 -9.41
N ALA A 99 18.64 9.14 -9.10
CA ALA A 99 19.39 10.09 -8.27
C ALA A 99 19.68 9.55 -6.87
N LYS A 100 18.74 8.79 -6.29
CA LYS A 100 18.88 8.24 -4.91
C LYS A 100 19.69 6.94 -4.88
N TRP A 101 19.42 6.00 -5.79
CA TRP A 101 20.02 4.66 -5.77
C TRP A 101 20.98 4.34 -6.92
N GLY A 102 21.21 5.28 -7.84
CA GLY A 102 22.07 5.11 -9.00
C GLY A 102 21.39 4.37 -10.16
N THR A 103 20.72 3.27 -9.89
CA THR A 103 19.99 2.48 -10.90
C THR A 103 18.67 1.94 -10.35
N TYR A 104 17.75 1.60 -11.26
CA TYR A 104 16.53 0.87 -10.87
C TYR A 104 16.84 -0.48 -10.19
N ALA A 105 17.86 -1.20 -10.64
CA ALA A 105 18.23 -2.47 -10.03
C ALA A 105 18.63 -2.30 -8.55
N ALA A 106 19.40 -1.27 -8.23
CA ALA A 106 19.77 -0.96 -6.86
C ALA A 106 18.57 -0.50 -6.01
N PHE A 107 17.65 0.29 -6.59
CA PHE A 107 16.38 0.61 -5.94
C PHE A 107 15.56 -0.64 -5.64
N ARG A 108 15.38 -1.54 -6.63
CA ARG A 108 14.64 -2.78 -6.47
C ARG A 108 15.20 -3.63 -5.33
N GLU A 109 16.52 -3.80 -5.29
CA GLU A 109 17.20 -4.52 -4.22
C GLU A 109 16.94 -3.87 -2.85
N ALA A 110 17.09 -2.54 -2.77
CA ALA A 110 16.84 -1.78 -1.54
C ALA A 110 15.38 -1.91 -1.07
N PHE A 111 14.42 -1.84 -1.99
CA PHE A 111 12.99 -1.98 -1.67
C PHE A 111 12.66 -3.38 -1.16
N VAL A 112 13.13 -4.42 -1.85
CA VAL A 112 12.96 -5.82 -1.41
C VAL A 112 13.58 -6.03 -0.03
N LYS A 113 14.82 -5.59 0.18
CA LYS A 113 15.52 -5.69 1.46
C LYS A 113 14.76 -4.98 2.58
N SER A 114 14.24 -3.78 2.31
CA SER A 114 13.45 -3.00 3.28
C SER A 114 12.16 -3.73 3.65
N ALA A 115 11.42 -4.22 2.65
CA ALA A 115 10.15 -4.91 2.85
C ALA A 115 10.31 -6.25 3.61
N VAL A 116 11.36 -7.01 3.30
CA VAL A 116 11.68 -8.25 4.02
C VAL A 116 12.11 -7.96 5.45
N GLY A 117 12.88 -6.89 5.67
CA GLY A 117 13.35 -6.45 6.98
C GLY A 117 12.29 -5.74 7.83
N ASN A 118 11.12 -5.40 7.29
CA ASN A 118 10.01 -4.83 8.06
C ASN A 118 9.43 -5.90 9.00
N PHE A 119 9.91 -5.89 10.25
CA PHE A 119 9.60 -6.94 11.21
C PHE A 119 8.12 -6.96 11.59
N GLY A 120 7.51 -8.15 11.56
CA GLY A 120 6.11 -8.35 11.87
C GLY A 120 5.18 -7.92 10.73
N SER A 121 4.07 -7.27 11.09
CA SER A 121 3.05 -6.79 10.16
C SER A 121 3.21 -5.29 9.90
N GLY A 122 3.08 -4.87 8.66
CA GLY A 122 3.23 -3.48 8.29
C GLY A 122 3.21 -3.24 6.78
N TRP A 123 3.75 -2.10 6.38
CA TRP A 123 3.74 -1.61 5.00
C TRP A 123 5.11 -1.07 4.63
N THR A 124 5.54 -1.32 3.40
CA THR A 124 6.76 -0.69 2.84
C THR A 124 6.35 0.26 1.74
N TRP A 125 6.84 1.48 1.83
CA TRP A 125 6.44 2.61 0.98
C TRP A 125 7.63 3.13 0.18
N LEU A 126 7.37 3.52 -1.08
CA LEU A 126 8.15 4.54 -1.76
C LEU A 126 7.45 5.87 -1.50
N VAL A 127 8.16 6.87 -1.00
CA VAL A 127 7.62 8.18 -0.67
C VAL A 127 8.40 9.30 -1.38
N LYS A 128 7.72 10.44 -1.62
CA LYS A 128 8.36 11.70 -1.97
C LYS A 128 8.52 12.54 -0.70
N LYS A 129 9.73 12.99 -0.46
CA LYS A 129 10.06 13.86 0.67
C LYS A 129 9.69 15.33 0.35
N PRO A 130 9.57 16.21 1.37
CA PRO A 130 9.28 17.63 1.14
C PRO A 130 10.30 18.36 0.25
N ASP A 131 11.55 17.89 0.20
CA ASP A 131 12.61 18.43 -0.66
C ASP A 131 12.54 17.91 -2.11
N GLY A 132 11.54 17.08 -2.42
CA GLY A 132 11.34 16.49 -3.75
C GLY A 132 12.11 15.19 -3.99
N SER A 133 13.01 14.80 -3.09
CA SER A 133 13.69 13.50 -3.16
C SER A 133 12.75 12.35 -2.88
N VAL A 134 13.16 11.12 -3.20
CA VAL A 134 12.40 9.91 -2.89
C VAL A 134 13.11 9.06 -1.84
N ASP A 135 12.34 8.31 -1.05
CA ASP A 135 12.90 7.38 -0.07
C ASP A 135 12.01 6.15 0.12
N ILE A 136 12.61 5.09 0.67
CA ILE A 136 11.89 3.88 1.10
C ILE A 136 11.71 3.97 2.60
N VAL A 137 10.45 3.90 3.05
CA VAL A 137 10.10 3.93 4.47
C VAL A 137 9.23 2.73 4.85
N ASN A 138 9.42 2.24 6.07
CA ASN A 138 8.59 1.18 6.64
C ASN A 138 7.69 1.75 7.73
N THR A 139 6.45 1.28 7.76
CA THR A 139 5.52 1.54 8.86
C THR A 139 5.05 0.21 9.46
N GLY A 140 4.92 0.16 10.78
CA GLY A 140 4.35 -1.00 11.46
C GLY A 140 2.83 -0.93 11.53
N ALA A 141 2.19 -2.08 11.68
CA ALA A 141 0.73 -2.21 11.85
C ALA A 141 -0.07 -1.42 10.80
N ALA A 142 -0.88 -0.44 11.22
CA ALA A 142 -1.69 0.41 10.37
C ALA A 142 -0.99 1.72 9.95
N GLY A 143 0.29 1.92 10.31
CA GLY A 143 1.02 3.15 10.03
C GLY A 143 0.98 3.55 8.55
N THR A 144 0.94 4.87 8.31
CA THR A 144 0.76 5.44 6.97
C THR A 144 1.53 6.76 6.83
N PRO A 145 2.07 7.07 5.63
CA PRO A 145 2.70 8.38 5.38
C PRO A 145 1.77 9.59 5.56
N LEU A 146 0.44 9.40 5.55
CA LEU A 146 -0.53 10.49 5.78
C LEU A 146 -0.38 11.20 7.13
N THR A 147 0.28 10.56 8.09
CA THR A 147 0.57 11.15 9.41
C THR A 147 1.94 11.84 9.47
N THR A 148 2.63 11.94 8.35
CA THR A 148 3.93 12.57 8.19
C THR A 148 3.87 13.69 7.14
N THR A 149 5.01 14.29 6.83
CA THR A 149 5.16 15.25 5.72
C THR A 149 5.45 14.58 4.38
N ASP A 150 5.62 13.26 4.37
CA ASP A 150 5.97 12.50 3.17
C ASP A 150 4.72 12.24 2.32
N LYS A 151 4.87 12.28 0.99
CA LYS A 151 3.81 11.91 0.05
C LYS A 151 3.98 10.46 -0.38
N ALA A 152 2.97 9.62 -0.17
CA ALA A 152 2.99 8.23 -0.63
C ALA A 152 2.99 8.16 -2.17
N LEU A 153 3.88 7.36 -2.73
CA LEU A 153 3.97 7.11 -4.18
C LEU A 153 3.58 5.69 -4.54
N LEU A 154 4.03 4.71 -3.75
CA LEU A 154 3.80 3.29 -3.95
C LEU A 154 3.85 2.60 -2.59
N THR A 155 3.10 1.50 -2.44
CA THR A 155 3.20 0.66 -1.24
C THR A 155 3.07 -0.82 -1.57
N VAL A 156 3.65 -1.64 -0.71
CA VAL A 156 3.38 -3.08 -0.62
C VAL A 156 2.98 -3.44 0.80
N ASP A 157 1.91 -4.20 0.93
CA ASP A 157 1.46 -4.77 2.19
C ASP A 157 2.33 -5.97 2.55
N VAL A 158 2.98 -5.93 3.73
CA VAL A 158 3.81 -7.03 4.24
C VAL A 158 3.21 -7.71 5.47
N TRP A 159 1.93 -7.46 5.76
CA TRP A 159 1.15 -8.34 6.62
C TRP A 159 1.10 -9.74 6.01
N GLU A 160 1.16 -10.78 6.82
CA GLU A 160 1.14 -12.16 6.30
C GLU A 160 -0.13 -12.49 5.52
N HIS A 161 -1.28 -11.93 5.92
CA HIS A 161 -2.53 -12.11 5.17
C HIS A 161 -2.47 -11.62 3.72
N ALA A 162 -1.55 -10.70 3.39
CA ALA A 162 -1.40 -10.18 2.04
C ALA A 162 -0.76 -11.19 1.07
N TYR A 163 0.01 -12.17 1.57
CA TYR A 163 0.79 -13.04 0.69
C TYR A 163 0.81 -14.52 1.10
N TYR A 164 0.33 -14.89 2.28
CA TYR A 164 0.53 -16.23 2.81
C TYR A 164 -0.18 -17.32 1.99
N ILE A 165 -1.31 -17.03 1.37
CA ILE A 165 -2.05 -17.97 0.52
C ILE A 165 -1.18 -18.38 -0.69
N ASP A 166 -0.59 -17.42 -1.39
CA ASP A 166 0.16 -17.67 -2.62
C ASP A 166 1.63 -18.01 -2.38
N TYR A 167 2.24 -17.42 -1.35
CA TYR A 167 3.70 -17.45 -1.14
C TYR A 167 4.12 -18.09 0.18
N ARG A 168 3.17 -18.47 1.06
CA ARG A 168 3.45 -18.97 2.41
C ARG A 168 4.37 -18.00 3.17
N ASN A 169 5.44 -18.49 3.78
CA ASN A 169 6.44 -17.70 4.50
C ASN A 169 7.45 -16.97 3.59
N LEU A 170 7.28 -17.04 2.28
CA LEU A 170 8.25 -16.49 1.31
C LEU A 170 7.94 -15.02 0.98
N ARG A 171 7.93 -14.13 2.01
CA ARG A 171 7.71 -12.68 1.83
C ARG A 171 8.57 -12.10 0.72
N GLN A 172 9.85 -12.49 0.65
CA GLN A 172 10.75 -12.01 -0.40
C GLN A 172 10.21 -12.29 -1.79
N LYS A 173 9.73 -13.50 -2.05
CA LYS A 173 9.17 -13.90 -3.35
C LYS A 173 7.93 -13.10 -3.73
N PHE A 174 7.08 -12.80 -2.74
CA PHE A 174 5.92 -11.93 -2.94
C PHE A 174 6.34 -10.51 -3.34
N VAL A 175 7.28 -9.90 -2.61
CA VAL A 175 7.74 -8.53 -2.89
C VAL A 175 8.46 -8.46 -4.23
N GLU A 176 9.25 -9.47 -4.59
CA GLU A 176 9.87 -9.59 -5.92
C GLU A 176 8.78 -9.68 -7.02
N ALA A 177 7.78 -10.54 -6.85
CA ALA A 177 6.67 -10.66 -7.79
C ALA A 177 5.85 -9.37 -7.91
N PHE A 178 5.62 -8.67 -6.79
CA PHE A 178 4.99 -7.34 -6.79
C PHE A 178 5.73 -6.36 -7.69
N LEU A 179 7.05 -6.20 -7.52
CA LEU A 179 7.85 -5.27 -8.31
C LEU A 179 8.00 -5.70 -9.78
N ASP A 180 8.16 -7.00 -10.02
CA ASP A 180 8.51 -7.50 -11.36
C ASP A 180 7.28 -7.74 -12.25
N LYS A 181 6.08 -7.95 -11.66
CA LYS A 181 4.90 -8.45 -12.37
C LYS A 181 3.61 -7.68 -12.13
N LEU A 182 3.51 -6.93 -11.02
CA LEU A 182 2.25 -6.35 -10.59
C LEU A 182 2.29 -4.82 -10.50
N VAL A 183 3.44 -4.23 -10.19
CA VAL A 183 3.54 -2.80 -9.87
C VAL A 183 2.99 -1.90 -10.99
N ASN A 184 2.19 -0.93 -10.58
CA ASN A 184 1.63 0.11 -11.45
C ASN A 184 2.47 1.39 -11.36
N TRP A 185 3.55 1.45 -12.13
CA TRP A 185 4.42 2.63 -12.16
C TRP A 185 3.71 3.91 -12.64
N GLY A 186 2.67 3.77 -13.48
CA GLY A 186 1.87 4.92 -13.89
C GLY A 186 1.16 5.58 -12.72
N PHE A 187 0.63 4.80 -11.77
CA PHE A 187 0.04 5.32 -10.54
C PHE A 187 1.10 5.99 -9.65
N ALA A 188 2.26 5.36 -9.46
CA ALA A 188 3.35 5.94 -8.69
C ALA A 188 3.85 7.27 -9.31
N GLN A 189 3.96 7.35 -10.65
CA GLN A 189 4.33 8.55 -11.39
C GLN A 189 3.29 9.68 -11.22
N ALA A 190 2.00 9.35 -11.27
CA ALA A 190 0.94 10.33 -11.05
C ALA A 190 0.97 10.91 -9.62
N ASN A 191 1.32 10.09 -8.63
CA ASN A 191 1.53 10.55 -7.26
C ASN A 191 2.80 11.38 -7.09
N PHE A 192 3.83 11.14 -7.92
CA PHE A 192 5.09 11.89 -7.85
C PHE A 192 4.97 13.32 -8.41
N ALA A 193 4.06 13.57 -9.32
CA ALA A 193 3.82 14.85 -9.95
C ALA A 193 3.49 15.99 -8.96
#